data_a7e6770223f39dc2ce4f67e065c041b6
#
_entry.id   a7e6770223f39dc2ce4f67e065c041b6
#
_cell.length_a   1.000
_cell.length_b   1.000
_cell.length_c   1.000
_cell.angle_alpha   90.00
_cell.angle_beta   90.00
_cell.angle_gamma   90.00
#
_symmetry.space_group_name_H-M   'P 1'
#
loop_
_entity.id
_entity.type
_entity.pdbx_description
1 polymer ?
#
loop_
_entity_poly.entity_id
_entity_poly.type
_entity_poly.pdbx_seq_one_letter_code
_entity_poly.pdbx_strand_id
1 'polypeptide(L)' 'VSPGFIETDMLKPISDKVKERILSEIPFRRFGKPEEVAWAVAFLLSPIASSYVTGAVLRVNGAHHT' A
#
# COMPACT_ATOMS: atom_id res chain seq x y z
N VAL A 1 6.05 6.28 4.80
CA VAL A 1 5.14 5.47 3.98
C VAL A 1 4.35 4.55 4.89
N SER A 2 3.05 4.56 4.74
CA SER A 2 2.15 3.70 5.51
C SER A 2 1.42 2.77 4.53
N PRO A 3 1.91 1.55 4.31
CA PRO A 3 1.27 0.62 3.39
C PRO A 3 0.03 -0.03 4.02
N GLY A 4 -0.90 -0.44 3.15
CA GLY A 4 -2.02 -1.27 3.54
C GLY A 4 -1.73 -2.75 3.29
N PHE A 5 -2.75 -3.51 2.87
CA PHE A 5 -2.57 -4.92 2.52
C PHE A 5 -1.83 -5.05 1.20
N ILE A 6 -0.68 -5.69 1.26
CA ILE A 6 0.22 -5.86 0.12
C ILE A 6 0.29 -7.33 -0.25
N GLU A 7 0.22 -7.62 -1.54
CA GLU A 7 0.29 -8.98 -2.07
C GLU A 7 1.70 -9.54 -1.90
N THR A 8 1.87 -10.40 -0.89
CA THR A 8 3.13 -11.05 -0.57
C THR A 8 2.87 -12.52 -0.26
N ASP A 9 3.94 -13.29 -0.07
CA ASP A 9 3.83 -14.71 0.32
C ASP A 9 3.09 -14.90 1.64
N MET A 10 3.06 -13.89 2.49
CA MET A 10 2.33 -13.96 3.77
C MET A 10 0.81 -14.06 3.58
N LEU A 11 0.28 -13.66 2.43
CA LEU A 11 -1.15 -13.77 2.13
C LEU A 11 -1.54 -15.15 1.58
N LYS A 12 -0.57 -15.94 1.11
CA LYS A 12 -0.85 -17.25 0.50
C LYS A 12 -1.59 -18.23 1.42
N PRO A 13 -1.24 -18.35 2.73
CA PRO A 13 -1.96 -19.26 3.62
C PRO A 13 -3.34 -18.79 4.04
N ILE A 14 -3.72 -17.55 3.72
CA ILE A 14 -5.03 -17.01 4.08
C ILE A 14 -6.08 -17.55 3.13
N SER A 15 -7.22 -18.00 3.67
CA SER A 15 -8.30 -18.55 2.84
C SER A 15 -8.88 -17.50 1.89
N ASP A 16 -9.41 -17.97 0.74
CA ASP A 16 -10.00 -17.06 -0.24
C ASP A 16 -11.18 -16.29 0.34
N LYS A 17 -11.96 -16.91 1.23
CA LYS A 17 -13.09 -16.26 1.89
C LYS A 17 -12.64 -15.07 2.73
N VAL A 18 -11.53 -15.20 3.45
CA VAL A 18 -10.97 -14.11 4.26
C VAL A 18 -10.40 -13.02 3.36
N LYS A 19 -9.73 -13.41 2.27
CA LYS A 19 -9.21 -12.44 1.29
C LYS A 19 -10.34 -11.62 0.66
N GLU A 20 -11.45 -12.25 0.29
CA GLU A 20 -12.61 -11.55 -0.24
C GLU A 20 -13.18 -10.53 0.75
N ARG A 21 -13.21 -10.89 2.04
CA ARG A 21 -13.67 -10.00 3.08
C ARG A 21 -12.77 -8.77 3.19
N ILE A 22 -11.46 -8.97 3.18
CA ILE A 22 -10.49 -7.87 3.23
C ILE A 22 -10.64 -6.99 1.99
N LEU A 23 -10.75 -7.58 0.81
CA LEU A 23 -10.93 -6.84 -0.43
C LEU A 23 -12.20 -6.00 -0.43
N SER A 24 -13.27 -6.47 0.22
CA SER A 24 -14.51 -5.71 0.30
C SER A 24 -14.36 -4.42 1.11
N GLU A 25 -13.39 -4.36 2.00
CA GLU A 25 -13.10 -3.20 2.84
C GLU A 25 -12.15 -2.20 2.17
N ILE A 26 -11.46 -2.62 1.12
CA ILE A 26 -10.51 -1.76 0.39
C ILE A 26 -11.24 -1.09 -0.77
N PRO A 27 -11.36 0.25 -0.79
CA PRO A 27 -12.04 0.95 -1.88
C PRO A 27 -11.49 0.63 -3.28
N PHE A 28 -10.19 0.40 -3.42
CA PHE A 28 -9.59 0.03 -4.70
C PHE A 28 -9.86 -1.42 -5.11
N ARG A 29 -10.42 -2.23 -4.20
CA ARG A 29 -10.82 -3.63 -4.49
C ARG A 29 -9.67 -4.53 -4.94
N ARG A 30 -8.46 -4.24 -4.51
CA ARG A 30 -7.29 -5.10 -4.77
C ARG A 30 -6.26 -4.90 -3.68
N PHE A 31 -5.38 -5.89 -3.53
CA PHE A 31 -4.21 -5.75 -2.69
C PHE A 31 -3.16 -4.91 -3.43
N GLY A 32 -2.35 -4.20 -2.69
CA GLY A 32 -1.21 -3.50 -3.25
C GLY A 32 -0.12 -4.47 -3.66
N LYS A 33 0.73 -4.04 -4.59
CA LYS A 33 1.91 -4.81 -4.99
C LYS A 33 3.14 -4.24 -4.29
N PRO A 34 4.14 -5.10 -3.98
CA PRO A 34 5.38 -4.61 -3.38
C PRO A 34 6.04 -3.48 -4.18
N GLU A 35 5.94 -3.51 -5.50
CA GLU A 35 6.49 -2.48 -6.37
C GLU A 35 5.83 -1.13 -6.13
N GLU A 36 4.55 -1.11 -5.77
CA GLU A 36 3.83 0.13 -5.51
C GLU A 36 4.35 0.81 -4.25
N VAL A 37 4.69 0.03 -3.21
CA VAL A 37 5.34 0.55 -2.02
C VAL A 37 6.76 1.02 -2.34
N ALA A 38 7.49 0.27 -3.16
CA ALA A 38 8.84 0.62 -3.55
C ALA A 38 8.88 1.95 -4.32
N TRP A 39 7.92 2.20 -5.21
CA TRP A 39 7.82 3.47 -5.92
C TRP A 39 7.56 4.64 -4.97
N ALA A 40 6.71 4.45 -3.96
CA ALA A 40 6.46 5.48 -2.96
C ALA A 40 7.72 5.81 -2.15
N VAL A 41 8.48 4.78 -1.75
CA VAL A 41 9.75 4.96 -1.05
C VAL A 41 10.76 5.68 -1.96
N ALA A 42 10.86 5.28 -3.23
CA ALA A 42 11.75 5.91 -4.20
C ALA A 42 11.41 7.39 -4.38
N PHE A 43 10.13 7.74 -4.43
CA PHE A 43 9.70 9.14 -4.51
C PHE A 43 10.21 9.95 -3.31
N LEU A 44 10.03 9.44 -2.09
CA LEU A 44 10.44 10.15 -0.87
C LEU A 44 11.96 10.24 -0.74
N LEU A 45 12.71 9.29 -1.27
CA LEU A 45 14.17 9.30 -1.25
C LEU A 45 14.77 10.18 -2.37
N SER A 46 13.96 10.59 -3.34
CA SER A 46 14.43 11.46 -4.41
C SER A 46 14.50 12.91 -3.93
N PRO A 47 15.68 13.53 -3.86
CA PRO A 47 15.79 14.91 -3.38
C PRO A 47 15.16 15.93 -4.33
N ILE A 48 14.97 15.57 -5.60
CA ILE A 48 14.33 16.46 -6.59
C ILE A 48 12.81 16.30 -6.50
N ALA A 49 12.31 15.05 -6.53
CA ALA A 49 10.87 14.77 -6.60
C ALA A 49 10.15 15.11 -5.29
N SER A 50 10.82 15.01 -4.14
CA SER A 50 10.22 15.26 -2.84
C SER A 50 10.84 16.44 -2.10
N SER A 51 11.46 17.38 -2.79
CA SER A 51 12.27 18.44 -2.21
C SER A 51 11.54 19.36 -1.25
N TYR A 52 10.21 19.38 -1.28
CA TYR A 52 9.41 20.22 -0.40
C TYR A 52 8.47 19.41 0.50
N VAL A 53 8.67 18.09 0.60
CA VAL A 53 7.82 17.18 1.40
C VAL A 53 8.53 16.84 2.70
N THR A 54 7.91 17.21 3.83
CA THR A 54 8.43 16.90 5.15
C THR A 54 7.28 16.69 6.12
N GLY A 55 7.42 15.73 7.03
CA GLY A 55 6.41 15.43 8.04
C GLY A 55 5.14 14.78 7.50
N ALA A 56 5.09 14.46 6.21
CA ALA A 56 3.92 13.86 5.59
C ALA A 56 3.88 12.35 5.82
N VAL A 57 2.65 11.80 5.88
CA VAL A 57 2.41 10.36 5.87
C VAL A 57 1.85 9.99 4.51
N LEU A 58 2.64 9.26 3.70
CA LEU A 58 2.20 8.80 2.40
C LEU A 58 1.57 7.43 2.54
N ARG A 59 0.26 7.35 2.36
CA ARG A 59 -0.49 6.10 2.49
C ARG A 59 -0.58 5.37 1.15
N VAL A 60 -0.19 4.09 1.16
CA VAL A 60 -0.21 3.23 -0.02
C VAL A 60 -1.12 2.05 0.32
N ASN A 61 -2.41 2.31 0.42
CA ASN A 61 -3.38 1.37 0.99
C ASN A 61 -4.69 1.25 0.19
N GLY A 62 -4.75 1.77 -1.04
CA GLY A 62 -5.97 1.71 -1.84
C GLY A 62 -7.17 2.39 -1.20
N ALA A 63 -6.93 3.41 -0.38
CA ALA A 63 -7.91 4.17 0.40
C ALA A 63 -8.55 3.39 1.57
N HIS A 64 -7.94 2.25 1.95
CA HIS A 64 -8.34 1.48 3.13
C HIS A 64 -7.99 2.24 4.39
N HIS A 65 -8.48 2.72 5.24
CA HIS A 65 -8.10 3.59 6.39
C HIS A 65 -7.67 4.99 5.96
N THR A 66 -8.48 5.65 5.17
CA THR A 66 -8.23 7.06 4.82
C THR A 66 -8.75 8.06 5.88
#